data_519d51fdc2279ecda936fa2be8ded8ac
#
_entry.id   519d51fdc2279ecda936fa2be8ded8ac
#
_cell.length_a   1.000
_cell.length_b   1.000
_cell.length_c   1.000
_cell.angle_alpha   90.00
_cell.angle_beta   90.00
_cell.angle_gamma   90.00
#
_symmetry.space_group_name_H-M   'P 1'
#
loop_
_entity.id
_entity.type
_entity.pdbx_description
1 polymer ?
#
loop_
_entity_poly.entity_id
_entity_poly.type
_entity_poly.pdbx_seq_one_letter_code
_entity_poly.pdbx_strand_id
1 'polypeptide(L)'
;MTTVADDPRLHTRLCDLVGVRYPIVQTGMGWVATPELVAATCNAGAFGFLAAATIPPRDVEASILEVKRLTERPFGVNFLMDAPGADVISESILRQNVRAAGYNRAPNADLIRRLKDDGVVCVPTCGAVQHAIKAEKLGADIIIVQGSEGGGHTGTIPTSLLAGAAADAVDVP
;
A
#
# COMPACT_ATOMS: atom_id res chain seq x y z
N MET A 1 -31.09 -6.31 13.20
CA MET A 1 -29.82 -6.20 13.90
C MET A 1 -28.79 -5.81 12.87
N THR A 2 -28.26 -4.60 12.92
CA THR A 2 -27.13 -4.17 12.10
C THR A 2 -25.94 -5.03 12.50
N THR A 3 -25.33 -5.74 11.57
CA THR A 3 -24.11 -6.50 11.88
C THR A 3 -22.98 -5.52 12.13
N VAL A 4 -21.97 -5.89 12.94
CA VAL A 4 -20.77 -5.06 13.15
C VAL A 4 -20.15 -4.65 11.82
N ALA A 5 -20.30 -5.47 10.80
CA ALA A 5 -19.83 -5.24 9.44
C ALA A 5 -20.48 -4.04 8.72
N ASP A 6 -21.64 -3.58 9.16
CA ASP A 6 -22.41 -2.48 8.56
C ASP A 6 -22.37 -1.21 9.44
N ASP A 7 -21.50 -1.17 10.45
CA ASP A 7 -21.32 0.00 11.31
C ASP A 7 -20.62 1.13 10.51
N PRO A 8 -21.27 2.28 10.30
CA PRO A 8 -20.71 3.38 9.52
C PRO A 8 -19.42 3.94 10.12
N ARG A 9 -19.15 3.70 11.41
CA ARG A 9 -17.87 4.11 12.07
C ARG A 9 -16.67 3.33 11.57
N LEU A 10 -16.88 2.16 10.93
CA LEU A 10 -15.83 1.36 10.31
C LEU A 10 -15.58 1.75 8.85
N HIS A 11 -16.42 2.60 8.25
CA HIS A 11 -16.18 3.11 6.91
C HIS A 11 -15.37 4.41 6.99
N THR A 12 -14.15 4.39 6.45
CA THR A 12 -13.20 5.50 6.51
C THR A 12 -12.79 5.95 5.11
N ARG A 13 -12.14 7.11 4.98
CA ARG A 13 -11.57 7.60 3.70
C ARG A 13 -10.69 6.57 3.00
N LEU A 14 -9.97 5.73 3.78
CA LEU A 14 -9.20 4.61 3.22
C LEU A 14 -10.11 3.66 2.43
N CYS A 15 -11.27 3.31 2.98
CA CYS A 15 -12.21 2.41 2.31
C CYS A 15 -12.65 2.96 0.95
N ASP A 16 -12.94 4.28 0.87
CA ASP A 16 -13.33 4.94 -0.37
C ASP A 16 -12.18 4.97 -1.38
N LEU A 17 -10.96 5.31 -0.92
CA LEU A 17 -9.80 5.43 -1.78
C LEU A 17 -9.38 4.10 -2.43
N VAL A 18 -9.42 3.00 -1.70
CA VAL A 18 -8.97 1.70 -2.23
C VAL A 18 -10.11 0.75 -2.60
N GLY A 19 -11.36 1.10 -2.31
CA GLY A 19 -12.54 0.32 -2.71
C GLY A 19 -12.78 -0.93 -1.86
N VAL A 20 -12.61 -0.84 -0.54
CA VAL A 20 -12.79 -1.98 0.39
C VAL A 20 -13.89 -1.74 1.40
N ARG A 21 -14.38 -2.82 2.01
CA ARG A 21 -15.43 -2.76 3.03
C ARG A 21 -14.89 -2.37 4.40
N TYR A 22 -13.70 -2.84 4.76
CA TYR A 22 -13.11 -2.65 6.08
C TYR A 22 -11.81 -1.87 5.99
N PRO A 23 -11.52 -0.94 6.94
CA PRO A 23 -10.28 -0.19 6.98
C PRO A 23 -9.13 -1.05 7.55
N ILE A 24 -8.93 -2.21 6.95
CA ILE A 24 -7.89 -3.18 7.32
C ILE A 24 -6.99 -3.39 6.12
N VAL A 25 -5.68 -3.27 6.33
CA VAL A 25 -4.67 -3.45 5.29
C VAL A 25 -3.71 -4.56 5.68
N GLN A 26 -3.61 -5.59 4.84
CA GLN A 26 -2.52 -6.54 4.89
C GLN A 26 -1.35 -5.96 4.10
N THR A 27 -0.27 -5.66 4.80
CA THR A 27 0.93 -5.04 4.21
C THR A 27 1.71 -6.01 3.32
N GLY A 28 2.60 -5.47 2.48
CA GLY A 28 3.55 -6.30 1.72
C GLY A 28 4.62 -6.91 2.63
N MET A 29 4.45 -8.17 2.97
CA MET A 29 5.40 -8.95 3.77
C MET A 29 6.17 -9.88 2.82
N GLY A 30 7.48 -9.68 2.68
CA GLY A 30 8.34 -10.49 1.82
C GLY A 30 8.15 -12.00 2.07
N TRP A 31 8.07 -12.80 1.01
CA TRP A 31 7.82 -14.25 1.00
C TRP A 31 6.50 -14.72 1.62
N VAL A 32 5.74 -13.85 2.30
CA VAL A 32 4.49 -14.19 3.00
C VAL A 32 3.27 -13.63 2.25
N ALA A 33 3.33 -12.39 1.79
CA ALA A 33 2.23 -11.75 1.05
C ALA A 33 2.22 -12.24 -0.41
N THR A 34 1.89 -13.54 -0.57
CA THR A 34 1.73 -14.24 -1.86
C THR A 34 0.40 -13.89 -2.52
N PRO A 35 0.18 -14.24 -3.80
CA PRO A 35 -1.10 -14.04 -4.47
C PRO A 35 -2.30 -14.61 -3.71
N GLU A 36 -2.14 -15.79 -3.07
CA GLU A 36 -3.20 -16.44 -2.31
C GLU A 36 -3.59 -15.66 -1.06
N LEU A 37 -2.60 -15.18 -0.28
CA LEU A 37 -2.87 -14.37 0.91
C LEU A 37 -3.53 -13.04 0.55
N VAL A 38 -3.03 -12.37 -0.49
CA VAL A 38 -3.59 -11.11 -0.99
C VAL A 38 -5.04 -11.30 -1.41
N ALA A 39 -5.31 -12.32 -2.22
CA ALA A 39 -6.67 -12.62 -2.69
C ALA A 39 -7.61 -12.98 -1.53
N ALA A 40 -7.16 -13.80 -0.58
CA ALA A 40 -7.95 -14.15 0.60
C ALA A 40 -8.30 -12.90 1.44
N THR A 41 -7.34 -12.01 1.66
CA THR A 41 -7.55 -10.73 2.35
C THR A 41 -8.58 -9.87 1.63
N CYS A 42 -8.44 -9.71 0.32
CA CYS A 42 -9.36 -8.89 -0.49
C CYS A 42 -10.78 -9.49 -0.52
N ASN A 43 -10.89 -10.81 -0.65
CA ASN A 43 -12.18 -11.52 -0.63
C ASN A 43 -12.88 -11.41 0.73
N ALA A 44 -12.12 -11.25 1.82
CA ALA A 44 -12.66 -10.98 3.16
C ALA A 44 -13.15 -9.52 3.34
N GLY A 45 -12.92 -8.64 2.36
CA GLY A 45 -13.37 -7.24 2.39
C GLY A 45 -12.33 -6.23 2.91
N ALA A 46 -11.09 -6.66 3.10
CA ALA A 46 -9.93 -5.84 3.46
C ALA A 46 -9.09 -5.51 2.21
N PHE A 47 -7.97 -4.81 2.38
CA PHE A 47 -7.05 -4.49 1.28
C PHE A 47 -5.73 -5.23 1.45
N GLY A 48 -5.30 -5.97 0.44
CA GLY A 48 -4.04 -6.72 0.44
C GLY A 48 -2.99 -6.13 -0.48
N PHE A 49 -1.71 -6.12 -0.05
CA PHE A 49 -0.57 -5.78 -0.89
C PHE A 49 0.26 -7.02 -1.23
N LEU A 50 0.46 -7.27 -2.53
CA LEU A 50 1.43 -8.26 -3.03
C LEU A 50 2.87 -7.78 -2.73
N ALA A 51 3.71 -8.65 -2.17
CA ALA A 51 5.08 -8.30 -1.78
C ALA A 51 6.06 -8.44 -2.97
N ALA A 52 6.04 -7.49 -3.91
CA ALA A 52 6.88 -7.55 -5.11
C ALA A 52 8.39 -7.37 -4.83
N ALA A 53 8.77 -6.81 -3.67
CA ALA A 53 10.19 -6.62 -3.31
C ALA A 53 11.00 -7.93 -3.21
N THR A 54 10.34 -9.07 -3.06
CA THR A 54 10.98 -10.40 -2.96
C THR A 54 10.71 -11.30 -4.18
N ILE A 55 10.06 -10.75 -5.20
CA ILE A 55 9.79 -11.43 -6.48
C ILE A 55 10.76 -10.84 -7.51
N PRO A 56 11.41 -11.66 -8.36
CA PRO A 56 12.20 -11.13 -9.46
C PRO A 56 11.33 -10.16 -10.30
N PRO A 57 11.81 -8.97 -10.68
CA PRO A 57 10.99 -7.95 -11.36
C PRO A 57 10.26 -8.47 -12.61
N ARG A 58 10.90 -9.37 -13.39
CA ARG A 58 10.31 -10.02 -14.57
C ARG A 58 9.12 -10.93 -14.26
N ASP A 59 8.99 -11.43 -13.02
CA ASP A 59 7.97 -12.40 -12.60
C ASP A 59 6.81 -11.71 -11.85
N VAL A 60 6.94 -10.40 -11.56
CA VAL A 60 5.92 -9.64 -10.81
C VAL A 60 4.61 -9.59 -11.58
N GLU A 61 4.63 -9.38 -12.89
CA GLU A 61 3.42 -9.32 -13.69
C GLU A 61 2.63 -10.65 -13.64
N ALA A 62 3.32 -11.78 -13.72
CA ALA A 62 2.70 -13.09 -13.56
C ALA A 62 2.05 -13.26 -12.19
N SER A 63 2.69 -12.77 -11.13
CA SER A 63 2.13 -12.79 -9.78
C SER A 63 0.90 -11.88 -9.65
N ILE A 64 0.89 -10.72 -10.29
CA ILE A 64 -0.28 -9.82 -10.36
C ILE A 64 -1.46 -10.53 -11.07
N LEU A 65 -1.19 -11.18 -12.19
CA LEU A 65 -2.21 -11.95 -12.94
C LEU A 65 -2.76 -13.10 -12.09
N GLU A 66 -1.93 -13.74 -11.29
CA GLU A 66 -2.38 -14.79 -10.38
C GLU A 66 -3.30 -14.23 -9.27
N VAL A 67 -3.00 -13.06 -8.69
CA VAL A 67 -3.95 -12.38 -7.77
C VAL A 67 -5.29 -12.15 -8.48
N LYS A 68 -5.27 -11.62 -9.70
CA LYS A 68 -6.50 -11.35 -10.48
C LYS A 68 -7.29 -12.61 -10.82
N ARG A 69 -6.62 -13.74 -10.97
CA ARG A 69 -7.30 -15.04 -11.15
C ARG A 69 -8.05 -15.49 -9.90
N LEU A 70 -7.54 -15.13 -8.71
CA LEU A 70 -8.05 -15.56 -7.41
C LEU A 70 -9.09 -14.59 -6.81
N THR A 71 -9.12 -13.33 -7.27
CA THR A 71 -10.06 -12.31 -6.79
C THR A 71 -10.39 -11.26 -7.85
N GLU A 72 -11.63 -10.78 -7.85
CA GLU A 72 -12.07 -9.60 -8.61
C GLU A 72 -11.97 -8.31 -7.76
N ARG A 73 -11.55 -8.42 -6.49
CA ARG A 73 -11.47 -7.29 -5.58
C ARG A 73 -10.19 -6.47 -5.82
N PRO A 74 -10.22 -5.16 -5.51
CA PRO A 74 -9.04 -4.31 -5.62
C PRO A 74 -7.94 -4.77 -4.66
N PHE A 75 -6.69 -4.66 -5.12
CA PHE A 75 -5.49 -4.96 -4.34
C PHE A 75 -4.35 -4.00 -4.71
N GLY A 76 -3.28 -4.03 -3.96
CA GLY A 76 -2.08 -3.25 -4.19
C GLY A 76 -0.84 -4.11 -4.46
N VAL A 77 0.21 -3.47 -4.94
CA VAL A 77 1.55 -4.05 -5.07
C VAL A 77 2.53 -3.21 -4.26
N ASN A 78 3.29 -3.85 -3.37
CA ASN A 78 4.31 -3.19 -2.56
C ASN A 78 5.71 -3.52 -3.07
N PHE A 79 6.55 -2.49 -3.25
CA PHE A 79 7.91 -2.62 -3.75
C PHE A 79 8.85 -1.57 -3.14
N LEU A 80 10.15 -1.70 -3.43
CA LEU A 80 11.17 -0.73 -3.04
C LEU A 80 11.42 0.21 -4.23
N MET A 81 11.11 1.49 -4.08
CA MET A 81 11.15 2.45 -5.19
C MET A 81 12.56 2.75 -5.70
N ASP A 82 13.58 2.52 -4.89
CA ASP A 82 14.99 2.71 -5.21
C ASP A 82 15.74 1.39 -5.54
N ALA A 83 15.02 0.27 -5.62
CA ALA A 83 15.63 -1.02 -5.94
C ALA A 83 15.77 -1.22 -7.47
N PRO A 84 16.76 -2.00 -7.90
CA PRO A 84 16.84 -2.42 -9.31
C PRO A 84 15.54 -3.09 -9.77
N GLY A 85 15.02 -2.65 -10.91
CA GLY A 85 13.76 -3.17 -11.47
C GLY A 85 12.48 -2.52 -10.94
N ALA A 86 12.57 -1.45 -10.14
CA ALA A 86 11.40 -0.68 -9.70
C ALA A 86 10.59 -0.12 -10.89
N ASP A 87 11.26 0.23 -11.98
CA ASP A 87 10.65 0.61 -13.26
C ASP A 87 9.84 -0.52 -13.88
N VAL A 88 10.37 -1.74 -13.93
CA VAL A 88 9.67 -2.93 -14.44
C VAL A 88 8.44 -3.25 -13.60
N ILE A 89 8.57 -3.16 -12.28
CA ILE A 89 7.44 -3.39 -11.36
C ILE A 89 6.34 -2.34 -11.56
N SER A 90 6.72 -1.07 -11.65
CA SER A 90 5.76 0.01 -11.87
C SER A 90 5.05 -0.08 -13.23
N GLU A 91 5.76 -0.47 -14.30
CA GLU A 91 5.16 -0.79 -15.60
C GLU A 91 4.10 -1.90 -15.49
N SER A 92 4.40 -2.95 -14.72
CA SER A 92 3.45 -4.05 -14.49
C SER A 92 2.22 -3.57 -13.71
N ILE A 93 2.40 -2.70 -12.70
CA ILE A 93 1.30 -2.07 -11.95
C ILE A 93 0.37 -1.30 -12.90
N LEU A 94 0.95 -0.44 -13.74
CA LEU A 94 0.21 0.39 -14.71
C LEU A 94 -0.50 -0.47 -15.75
N ARG A 95 0.22 -1.37 -16.42
CA ARG A 95 -0.32 -2.25 -17.47
C ARG A 95 -1.47 -3.11 -16.97
N GLN A 96 -1.38 -3.55 -15.72
CA GLN A 96 -2.38 -4.40 -15.11
C GLN A 96 -3.45 -3.62 -14.33
N ASN A 97 -3.48 -2.27 -14.40
CA ASN A 97 -4.47 -1.44 -13.70
C ASN A 97 -4.62 -1.85 -12.22
N VAL A 98 -3.49 -2.02 -11.50
CA VAL A 98 -3.51 -2.34 -10.08
C VAL A 98 -3.98 -1.13 -9.29
N ARG A 99 -4.84 -1.32 -8.28
CA ARG A 99 -5.48 -0.21 -7.57
C ARG A 99 -4.51 0.69 -6.81
N ALA A 100 -3.49 0.13 -6.16
CA ALA A 100 -2.56 0.90 -5.35
C ALA A 100 -1.12 0.43 -5.48
N ALA A 101 -0.20 1.38 -5.38
CA ALA A 101 1.25 1.15 -5.27
C ALA A 101 1.70 1.50 -3.85
N GLY A 102 2.10 0.48 -3.08
CA GLY A 102 2.77 0.65 -1.81
C GLY A 102 4.29 0.72 -2.02
N TYR A 103 4.96 1.67 -1.39
CA TYR A 103 6.41 1.79 -1.55
C TYR A 103 7.11 2.31 -0.31
N ASN A 104 8.35 1.91 -0.16
CA ASN A 104 9.23 2.27 0.93
C ASN A 104 10.50 2.92 0.39
N ARG A 105 11.32 3.50 1.27
CA ARG A 105 12.64 4.09 1.01
C ARG A 105 12.57 5.38 0.19
N ALA A 106 13.61 5.69 -0.58
CA ALA A 106 13.74 6.99 -1.24
C ALA A 106 12.66 7.20 -2.31
N PRO A 107 11.77 8.18 -2.16
CA PRO A 107 10.71 8.41 -3.13
C PRO A 107 11.28 8.96 -4.45
N ASN A 108 10.80 8.43 -5.57
CA ASN A 108 11.07 8.92 -6.92
C ASN A 108 9.86 9.74 -7.39
N ALA A 109 10.02 11.06 -7.46
CA ALA A 109 8.93 11.98 -7.79
C ALA A 109 8.35 11.76 -9.20
N ASP A 110 9.18 11.40 -10.19
CA ASP A 110 8.71 11.16 -11.56
C ASP A 110 7.89 9.87 -11.63
N LEU A 111 8.32 8.84 -10.92
CA LEU A 111 7.59 7.58 -10.84
C LEU A 111 6.24 7.75 -10.11
N ILE A 112 6.23 8.49 -9.00
CA ILE A 112 5.00 8.80 -8.25
C ILE A 112 4.01 9.57 -9.14
N ARG A 113 4.48 10.61 -9.84
CA ARG A 113 3.64 11.37 -10.76
C ARG A 113 3.03 10.47 -11.84
N ARG A 114 3.82 9.60 -12.45
CA ARG A 114 3.36 8.66 -13.48
C ARG A 114 2.31 7.69 -12.96
N LEU A 115 2.50 7.13 -11.76
CA LEU A 115 1.50 6.26 -11.12
C LEU A 115 0.18 7.02 -10.89
N LYS A 116 0.26 8.27 -10.40
CA LYS A 116 -0.91 9.11 -10.15
C LYS A 116 -1.64 9.51 -11.43
N ASP A 117 -0.93 9.85 -12.50
CA ASP A 117 -1.52 10.22 -13.79
C ASP A 117 -2.39 9.10 -14.36
N ASP A 118 -2.07 7.84 -14.04
CA ASP A 118 -2.85 6.65 -14.39
C ASP A 118 -3.87 6.24 -13.31
N GLY A 119 -4.07 7.05 -12.27
CA GLY A 119 -5.09 6.83 -11.23
C GLY A 119 -4.73 5.76 -10.19
N VAL A 120 -3.46 5.38 -10.09
CA VAL A 120 -2.96 4.45 -9.06
C VAL A 120 -2.86 5.19 -7.72
N VAL A 121 -3.46 4.63 -6.67
CA VAL A 121 -3.38 5.17 -5.31
C VAL A 121 -1.96 4.98 -4.76
N CYS A 122 -1.29 6.08 -4.42
CA CYS A 122 0.09 6.08 -3.93
C CYS A 122 0.14 5.96 -2.40
N VAL A 123 0.77 4.89 -1.89
CA VAL A 123 0.74 4.51 -0.46
C VAL A 123 2.17 4.30 0.08
N PRO A 124 2.91 5.37 0.41
CA PRO A 124 4.24 5.27 1.02
C PRO A 124 4.18 4.80 2.47
N THR A 125 5.24 4.09 2.90
CA THR A 125 5.51 3.78 4.30
C THR A 125 6.57 4.73 4.85
N CYS A 126 6.25 5.41 5.98
CA CYS A 126 7.05 6.45 6.60
C CYS A 126 7.43 6.07 8.04
N GLY A 127 8.70 6.20 8.38
CA GLY A 127 9.22 5.96 9.74
C GLY A 127 9.37 7.23 10.61
N ALA A 128 8.95 8.40 10.11
CA ALA A 128 9.02 9.68 10.81
C ALA A 128 7.99 10.67 10.25
N VAL A 129 7.57 11.65 11.06
CA VAL A 129 6.59 12.68 10.67
C VAL A 129 7.07 13.50 9.46
N GLN A 130 8.34 13.89 9.42
CA GLN A 130 8.91 14.61 8.29
C GLN A 130 8.86 13.81 6.98
N HIS A 131 8.91 12.47 7.06
CA HIS A 131 8.76 11.62 5.89
C HIS A 131 7.31 11.62 5.41
N ALA A 132 6.33 11.62 6.33
CA ALA A 132 4.90 11.73 5.99
C ALA A 132 4.60 13.06 5.29
N ILE A 133 5.05 14.19 5.86
CA ILE A 133 4.89 15.51 5.25
C ILE A 133 5.52 15.58 3.86
N LYS A 134 6.71 15.02 3.68
CA LYS A 134 7.37 14.97 2.36
C LYS A 134 6.61 14.07 1.39
N ALA A 135 6.10 12.93 1.84
CA ALA A 135 5.35 12.01 1.01
C ALA A 135 4.04 12.64 0.50
N GLU A 136 3.31 13.33 1.37
CA GLU A 136 2.11 14.08 0.99
C GLU A 136 2.41 15.13 -0.08
N LYS A 137 3.47 15.94 0.11
CA LYS A 137 3.92 16.95 -0.87
C LYS A 137 4.30 16.33 -2.23
N LEU A 138 4.72 15.08 -2.25
CA LEU A 138 5.02 14.33 -3.47
C LEU A 138 3.80 13.66 -4.08
N GLY A 139 2.62 13.78 -3.46
CA GLY A 139 1.36 13.28 -3.98
C GLY A 139 0.90 11.94 -3.42
N ALA A 140 1.35 11.54 -2.23
CA ALA A 140 0.77 10.38 -1.54
C ALA A 140 -0.75 10.58 -1.32
N ASP A 141 -1.51 9.52 -1.50
CA ASP A 141 -2.97 9.50 -1.28
C ASP A 141 -3.32 8.92 0.09
N ILE A 142 -2.48 8.01 0.58
CA ILE A 142 -2.57 7.37 1.90
C ILE A 142 -1.14 7.26 2.44
N ILE A 143 -0.95 7.43 3.74
CA ILE A 143 0.35 7.26 4.38
C ILE A 143 0.28 6.13 5.41
N ILE A 144 1.19 5.16 5.28
CA ILE A 144 1.42 4.16 6.31
C ILE A 144 2.56 4.67 7.19
N VAL A 145 2.34 4.74 8.51
CA VAL A 145 3.43 4.97 9.46
C VAL A 145 3.85 3.66 10.11
N GLN A 146 5.16 3.46 10.21
CA GLN A 146 5.74 2.27 10.82
C GLN A 146 6.81 2.66 11.83
N GLY A 147 6.50 2.44 13.10
CA GLY A 147 7.41 2.71 14.20
C GLY A 147 8.30 1.52 14.57
N SER A 148 8.95 1.62 15.74
CA SER A 148 9.94 0.66 16.21
C SER A 148 9.39 -0.74 16.48
N GLU A 149 8.08 -0.90 16.70
CA GLU A 149 7.41 -2.17 16.96
C GLU A 149 7.03 -2.93 15.67
N GLY A 150 7.25 -2.32 14.50
CA GLY A 150 7.00 -2.94 13.21
C GLY A 150 7.97 -4.07 12.89
N GLY A 151 7.67 -4.84 11.84
CA GLY A 151 8.57 -5.84 11.27
C GLY A 151 9.33 -5.29 10.05
N GLY A 152 10.46 -5.90 9.70
CA GLY A 152 11.26 -5.52 8.54
C GLY A 152 12.00 -4.18 8.73
N HIS A 153 11.86 -3.26 7.78
CA HIS A 153 12.46 -1.93 7.87
C HIS A 153 11.62 -1.03 8.79
N THR A 154 12.09 -0.80 10.00
CA THR A 154 11.36 -0.03 11.03
C THR A 154 12.00 1.33 11.27
N GLY A 155 11.19 2.28 11.77
CA GLY A 155 11.67 3.51 12.37
C GLY A 155 12.18 3.31 13.79
N THR A 156 12.66 4.39 14.41
CA THR A 156 13.13 4.39 15.81
C THR A 156 12.10 4.98 16.77
N ILE A 157 11.02 5.56 16.25
CA ILE A 157 9.96 6.20 17.04
C ILE A 157 8.90 5.14 17.36
N PRO A 158 8.40 5.02 18.60
CA PRO A 158 7.26 4.16 18.91
C PRO A 158 6.04 4.47 18.04
N THR A 159 5.38 3.44 17.52
CA THR A 159 4.25 3.60 16.57
C THR A 159 3.10 4.40 17.18
N SER A 160 2.82 4.21 18.47
CA SER A 160 1.77 4.95 19.21
C SER A 160 2.00 6.47 19.22
N LEU A 161 3.26 6.92 19.31
CA LEU A 161 3.61 8.34 19.24
C LEU A 161 3.66 8.83 17.79
N LEU A 162 4.23 8.01 16.88
CA LEU A 162 4.37 8.39 15.49
C LEU A 162 3.02 8.55 14.79
N ALA A 163 2.06 7.66 15.08
CA ALA A 163 0.75 7.69 14.43
C ALA A 163 -0.02 8.99 14.73
N GLY A 164 -0.10 9.38 16.01
CA GLY A 164 -0.76 10.62 16.38
C GLY A 164 -0.07 11.85 15.79
N ALA A 165 1.25 11.94 15.93
CA ALA A 165 2.02 13.07 15.40
C ALA A 165 1.98 13.17 13.86
N ALA A 166 1.90 12.05 13.15
CA ALA A 166 1.74 12.07 11.71
C ALA A 166 0.32 12.50 11.30
N ALA A 167 -0.70 11.99 11.98
CA ALA A 167 -2.10 12.38 11.73
C ALA A 167 -2.36 13.87 11.92
N ASP A 168 -1.65 14.51 12.88
CA ASP A 168 -1.74 15.95 13.10
C ASP A 168 -0.98 16.79 12.05
N ALA A 169 -0.09 16.16 11.28
CA ALA A 169 0.85 16.84 10.39
C ALA A 169 0.50 16.74 8.88
N VAL A 170 -0.43 15.86 8.49
CA VAL A 170 -0.84 15.63 7.10
C VAL A 170 -2.36 15.55 6.99
N ASP A 171 -2.89 15.89 5.80
CA ASP A 171 -4.34 15.89 5.53
C ASP A 171 -4.83 14.57 4.91
N VAL A 172 -3.92 13.74 4.36
CA VAL A 172 -4.26 12.42 3.80
C VAL A 172 -4.45 11.37 4.91
N PRO A 173 -5.29 10.35 4.70
CA PRO A 173 -5.45 9.26 5.68
C PRO A 173 -4.17 8.47 5.91
#